data_ef0367036d3de7b8ae2405df0ce6a6af
#
_entry.id   ef0367036d3de7b8ae2405df0ce6a6af
#
_cell.length_a   1.000
_cell.length_b   1.000
_cell.length_c   1.000
_cell.angle_alpha   90.00
_cell.angle_beta   90.00
_cell.angle_gamma   90.00
#
_symmetry.space_group_name_H-M   'P 1'
#
loop_
_entity.id
_entity.type
_entity.pdbx_description
1 polymer ?
#
loop_
_entity_poly.entity_id
_entity_poly.type
_entity_poly.pdbx_seq_one_letter_code
_entity_poly.pdbx_strand_id
1 'polypeptide(L)'
;IGSNFSALWILIANGWMQYPVGAEFNFEAMRMEMTSFAEVIFNPVAQVKFVHTVSAGYVTGAMFVLAISSYYLLNHKHIAFARRSFAIAASFGLASTLSVIVLGDESGYELGDVQKVKLAAVEAEYETHPAPAPFTVFGIPNDEKQETEYALQIPWAMGIIATRSLTEEVKGIKDLKEENRERILSGIKAYEVLDDVRNG
;
A
#
# COMPACT_ATOMS: atom_id res chain seq x y z
N ILE A 1 -7.84 13.63 17.66
CA ILE A 1 -6.86 12.79 18.40
C ILE A 1 -7.37 11.35 18.45
N GLY A 2 -8.59 11.08 18.95
CA GLY A 2 -9.12 9.73 19.09
C GLY A 2 -9.17 8.93 17.80
N SER A 3 -9.58 9.52 16.68
CA SER A 3 -9.59 8.89 15.35
C SER A 3 -8.18 8.48 14.88
N ASN A 4 -7.17 9.29 15.17
CA ASN A 4 -5.78 8.97 14.81
C ASN A 4 -5.23 7.79 15.63
N PHE A 5 -5.56 7.71 16.92
CA PHE A 5 -5.20 6.55 17.75
C PHE A 5 -5.90 5.28 17.27
N SER A 6 -7.18 5.36 16.92
CA SER A 6 -7.90 4.22 16.34
C SER A 6 -7.28 3.77 15.02
N ALA A 7 -6.96 4.72 14.13
CA ALA A 7 -6.28 4.43 12.86
C ALA A 7 -4.90 3.77 13.09
N LEU A 8 -4.14 4.24 14.08
CA LEU A 8 -2.84 3.67 14.41
C LEU A 8 -2.95 2.18 14.75
N TRP A 9 -3.83 1.82 15.69
CA TRP A 9 -3.99 0.42 16.09
C TRP A 9 -4.50 -0.49 14.98
N ILE A 10 -5.48 -0.03 14.21
CA ILE A 10 -6.02 -0.78 13.07
C ILE A 10 -4.93 -1.01 12.01
N LEU A 11 -4.12 0.01 11.72
CA LEU A 11 -3.08 -0.10 10.69
C LEU A 11 -1.86 -0.89 11.16
N ILE A 12 -1.54 -0.90 12.46
CA ILE A 12 -0.55 -1.82 13.03
C ILE A 12 -1.01 -3.26 12.83
N ALA A 13 -2.25 -3.60 13.19
CA ALA A 13 -2.80 -4.93 12.98
C ALA A 13 -2.82 -5.32 11.50
N ASN A 14 -3.24 -4.42 10.62
CA ASN A 14 -3.26 -4.64 9.17
C ASN A 14 -1.84 -4.81 8.59
N GLY A 15 -0.87 -4.02 9.05
CA GLY A 15 0.53 -4.14 8.65
C GLY A 15 1.12 -5.48 9.08
N TRP A 16 0.84 -5.91 10.30
CA TRP A 16 1.29 -7.19 10.81
C TRP A 16 0.71 -8.37 9.99
N MET A 17 -0.55 -8.31 9.59
CA MET A 17 -1.15 -9.34 8.70
C MET A 17 -0.47 -9.43 7.34
N GLN A 18 0.14 -8.36 6.86
CA GLN A 18 0.85 -8.32 5.58
C GLN A 18 2.34 -8.65 5.71
N TYR A 19 2.93 -8.26 6.84
CA TYR A 19 4.32 -8.48 7.16
C TYR A 19 4.46 -8.81 8.66
N PRO A 20 4.42 -10.10 9.05
CA PRO A 20 4.32 -10.52 10.45
C PRO A 20 5.67 -10.47 11.17
N VAL A 21 6.26 -9.27 11.32
CA VAL A 21 7.46 -9.04 12.13
C VAL A 21 7.15 -9.07 13.62
N GLY A 22 8.14 -9.39 14.43
CA GLY A 22 8.00 -9.47 15.88
C GLY A 22 7.10 -10.61 16.37
N ALA A 23 6.93 -11.65 15.55
CA ALA A 23 6.19 -12.84 15.90
C ALA A 23 6.85 -14.08 15.28
N GLU A 24 6.79 -15.21 15.98
CA GLU A 24 7.30 -16.49 15.55
C GLU A 24 6.21 -17.56 15.65
N PHE A 25 6.28 -18.57 14.79
CA PHE A 25 5.33 -19.67 14.85
C PHE A 25 5.75 -20.66 15.94
N ASN A 26 4.88 -20.84 16.92
CA ASN A 26 5.07 -21.85 17.98
C ASN A 26 4.45 -23.17 17.54
N PHE A 27 5.29 -24.19 17.30
CA PHE A 27 4.86 -25.52 16.85
C PHE A 27 4.11 -26.31 17.93
N GLU A 28 4.36 -26.04 19.22
CA GLU A 28 3.63 -26.70 20.30
C GLU A 28 2.21 -26.15 20.47
N ALA A 29 2.08 -24.82 20.41
CA ALA A 29 0.81 -24.13 20.51
C ALA A 29 0.07 -24.02 19.16
N MET A 30 0.71 -24.38 18.05
CA MET A 30 0.19 -24.31 16.67
C MET A 30 -0.36 -22.92 16.30
N ARG A 31 0.32 -21.86 16.72
CA ARG A 31 -0.08 -20.47 16.46
C ARG A 31 1.14 -19.56 16.37
N MET A 32 0.90 -18.37 15.81
CA MET A 32 1.87 -17.29 15.88
C MET A 32 1.87 -16.70 17.29
N GLU A 33 3.04 -16.55 17.88
CA GLU A 33 3.25 -15.90 19.18
C GLU A 33 4.11 -14.66 19.01
N MET A 34 3.69 -13.58 19.68
CA MET A 34 4.42 -12.31 19.63
C MET A 34 5.71 -12.42 20.45
N THR A 35 6.84 -12.13 19.78
CA THR A 35 8.19 -12.14 20.40
C THR A 35 8.66 -10.72 20.70
N SER A 36 8.25 -9.73 19.92
CA SER A 36 8.65 -8.33 20.08
C SER A 36 7.50 -7.36 19.78
N PHE A 37 6.91 -6.81 20.83
CA PHE A 37 5.85 -5.80 20.68
C PHE A 37 6.36 -4.52 19.99
N ALA A 38 7.61 -4.16 20.21
CA ALA A 38 8.22 -3.01 19.56
C ALA A 38 8.28 -3.18 18.04
N GLU A 39 8.70 -4.34 17.55
CA GLU A 39 8.73 -4.62 16.10
C GLU A 39 7.34 -4.63 15.48
N VAL A 40 6.32 -5.12 16.20
CA VAL A 40 4.93 -5.06 15.75
C VAL A 40 4.46 -3.61 15.58
N ILE A 41 4.74 -2.73 16.56
CA ILE A 41 4.37 -1.30 16.49
C ILE A 41 5.15 -0.58 15.39
N PHE A 42 6.45 -0.82 15.29
CA PHE A 42 7.33 -0.19 14.30
C PHE A 42 7.38 -0.94 12.96
N ASN A 43 6.37 -1.75 12.68
CA ASN A 43 6.21 -2.41 11.38
C ASN A 43 6.24 -1.38 10.24
N PRO A 44 7.17 -1.48 9.26
CA PRO A 44 7.34 -0.48 8.21
C PRO A 44 6.08 -0.30 7.38
N VAL A 45 5.40 -1.40 7.02
CA VAL A 45 4.13 -1.36 6.26
C VAL A 45 3.04 -0.61 7.03
N ALA A 46 2.95 -0.81 8.35
CA ALA A 46 1.97 -0.12 9.19
C ALA A 46 2.25 1.38 9.28
N GLN A 47 3.52 1.76 9.43
CA GLN A 47 3.92 3.15 9.59
C GLN A 47 3.66 4.00 8.35
N VAL A 48 4.06 3.51 7.18
CA VAL A 48 3.82 4.21 5.91
C VAL A 48 2.32 4.38 5.68
N LYS A 49 1.52 3.32 5.89
CA LYS A 49 0.07 3.39 5.76
C LYS A 49 -0.59 4.34 6.75
N PHE A 50 -0.09 4.39 7.99
CA PHE A 50 -0.62 5.30 9.01
C PHE A 50 -0.42 6.76 8.61
N VAL A 51 0.81 7.14 8.25
CA VAL A 51 1.11 8.53 7.89
C VAL A 51 0.38 8.92 6.60
N HIS A 52 0.31 8.02 5.60
CA HIS A 52 -0.46 8.22 4.37
C HIS A 52 -1.95 8.46 4.66
N THR A 53 -2.57 7.61 5.49
CA THR A 53 -4.01 7.71 5.85
C THR A 53 -4.31 9.00 6.59
N VAL A 54 -3.46 9.39 7.55
CA VAL A 54 -3.62 10.65 8.30
C VAL A 54 -3.49 11.85 7.38
N SER A 55 -2.51 11.85 6.46
CA SER A 55 -2.31 12.90 5.47
C SER A 55 -3.50 13.04 4.51
N ALA A 56 -4.09 11.92 4.09
CA ALA A 56 -5.32 11.91 3.29
C ALA A 56 -6.51 12.53 4.05
N GLY A 57 -6.61 12.25 5.35
CA GLY A 57 -7.59 12.89 6.23
C GLY A 57 -7.41 14.41 6.31
N TYR A 58 -6.16 14.89 6.31
CA TYR A 58 -5.85 16.32 6.29
C TYR A 58 -6.24 16.98 4.97
N VAL A 59 -6.04 16.32 3.82
CA VAL A 59 -6.54 16.79 2.52
C VAL A 59 -8.05 16.96 2.55
N THR A 60 -8.78 15.96 3.06
CA THR A 60 -10.24 16.01 3.18
C THR A 60 -10.70 17.17 4.05
N GLY A 61 -10.07 17.36 5.21
CA GLY A 61 -10.35 18.47 6.11
C GLY A 61 -10.06 19.84 5.49
N ALA A 62 -8.96 19.97 4.78
CA ALA A 62 -8.59 21.19 4.06
C ALA A 62 -9.61 21.53 2.96
N MET A 63 -10.04 20.55 2.16
CA MET A 63 -11.05 20.74 1.11
C MET A 63 -12.40 21.17 1.68
N PHE A 64 -12.79 20.62 2.84
CA PHE A 64 -14.01 21.05 3.53
C PHE A 64 -13.94 22.53 3.95
N VAL A 65 -12.83 22.95 4.56
CA VAL A 65 -12.63 24.35 4.95
C VAL A 65 -12.57 25.28 3.72
N LEU A 66 -11.93 24.85 2.63
CA LEU A 66 -11.90 25.58 1.36
C LEU A 66 -13.30 25.78 0.79
N ALA A 67 -14.12 24.73 0.79
CA ALA A 67 -15.49 24.79 0.28
C ALA A 67 -16.35 25.83 1.05
N ILE A 68 -16.30 25.77 2.39
CA ILE A 68 -17.03 26.72 3.24
C ILE A 68 -16.51 28.16 3.05
N SER A 69 -15.19 28.32 3.05
CA SER A 69 -14.57 29.64 2.85
C SER A 69 -14.91 30.23 1.49
N SER A 70 -14.92 29.43 0.44
CA SER A 70 -15.36 29.83 -0.91
C SER A 70 -16.81 30.28 -0.93
N TYR A 71 -17.71 29.55 -0.26
CA TYR A 71 -19.11 29.92 -0.14
C TYR A 71 -19.28 31.32 0.51
N TYR A 72 -18.55 31.59 1.62
CA TYR A 72 -18.59 32.89 2.27
C TYR A 72 -18.02 33.99 1.40
N LEU A 73 -16.95 33.76 0.65
CA LEU A 73 -16.35 34.71 -0.26
C LEU A 73 -17.29 35.06 -1.42
N LEU A 74 -17.92 34.06 -2.04
CA LEU A 74 -18.89 34.27 -3.14
C LEU A 74 -20.12 35.03 -2.71
N ASN A 75 -20.58 34.84 -1.47
CA ASN A 75 -21.73 35.52 -0.91
C ASN A 75 -21.37 36.88 -0.22
N HIS A 76 -20.13 37.32 -0.33
CA HIS A 76 -19.62 38.56 0.29
C HIS A 76 -19.85 38.62 1.83
N LYS A 77 -19.87 37.47 2.52
CA LYS A 77 -20.07 37.37 3.97
C LYS A 77 -18.74 37.13 4.66
N HIS A 78 -18.50 37.83 5.77
CA HIS A 78 -17.31 37.63 6.63
C HIS A 78 -15.97 37.56 5.84
N ILE A 79 -15.77 38.41 4.86
CA ILE A 79 -14.69 38.34 3.88
C ILE A 79 -13.30 38.23 4.51
N ALA A 80 -13.01 39.01 5.55
CA ALA A 80 -11.70 38.98 6.20
C ALA A 80 -11.40 37.64 6.85
N PHE A 81 -12.39 37.03 7.52
CA PHE A 81 -12.29 35.71 8.10
C PHE A 81 -12.15 34.63 7.01
N ALA A 82 -13.03 34.68 6.01
CA ALA A 82 -13.04 33.70 4.92
C ALA A 82 -11.73 33.69 4.11
N ARG A 83 -11.14 34.86 3.85
CA ARG A 83 -9.82 34.95 3.18
C ARG A 83 -8.71 34.27 3.98
N ARG A 84 -8.66 34.49 5.30
CA ARG A 84 -7.64 33.88 6.17
C ARG A 84 -7.81 32.38 6.23
N SER A 85 -9.05 31.90 6.45
CA SER A 85 -9.36 30.47 6.48
C SER A 85 -9.03 29.80 5.16
N PHE A 86 -9.38 30.44 4.03
CA PHE A 86 -9.06 29.94 2.69
C PHE A 86 -7.55 29.81 2.48
N ALA A 87 -6.78 30.87 2.80
CA ALA A 87 -5.32 30.83 2.62
C ALA A 87 -4.65 29.74 3.45
N ILE A 88 -5.04 29.61 4.73
CA ILE A 88 -4.51 28.55 5.60
C ILE A 88 -4.88 27.16 5.07
N ALA A 89 -6.15 26.96 4.71
CA ALA A 89 -6.60 25.67 4.21
C ALA A 89 -5.98 25.32 2.85
N ALA A 90 -5.77 26.28 1.96
CA ALA A 90 -5.10 26.05 0.69
C ALA A 90 -3.64 25.64 0.85
N SER A 91 -2.90 26.35 1.71
CA SER A 91 -1.49 26.03 1.99
C SER A 91 -1.34 24.68 2.66
N PHE A 92 -2.17 24.42 3.68
CA PHE A 92 -2.17 23.14 4.40
C PHE A 92 -2.62 21.98 3.51
N GLY A 93 -3.66 22.18 2.72
CA GLY A 93 -4.17 21.20 1.77
C GLY A 93 -3.15 20.84 0.70
N LEU A 94 -2.43 21.85 0.16
CA LEU A 94 -1.35 21.61 -0.81
C LEU A 94 -0.23 20.78 -0.19
N ALA A 95 0.26 21.17 0.99
CA ALA A 95 1.32 20.41 1.69
C ALA A 95 0.88 18.97 1.99
N SER A 96 -0.37 18.78 2.44
CA SER A 96 -0.93 17.45 2.71
C SER A 96 -1.06 16.61 1.44
N THR A 97 -1.45 17.22 0.31
CA THR A 97 -1.55 16.52 -0.98
C THR A 97 -0.18 16.04 -1.46
N LEU A 98 0.85 16.90 -1.37
CA LEU A 98 2.22 16.50 -1.70
C LEU A 98 2.71 15.37 -0.80
N SER A 99 2.39 15.43 0.49
CA SER A 99 2.69 14.33 1.44
C SER A 99 2.01 13.02 1.04
N VAL A 100 0.73 13.05 0.66
CA VAL A 100 -0.01 11.87 0.20
C VAL A 100 0.63 11.24 -1.04
N ILE A 101 1.09 12.06 -1.99
CA ILE A 101 1.77 11.55 -3.19
C ILE A 101 3.06 10.82 -2.82
N VAL A 102 3.94 11.46 -2.04
CA VAL A 102 5.22 10.86 -1.63
C VAL A 102 5.03 9.58 -0.80
N LEU A 103 4.09 9.61 0.15
CA LEU A 103 3.81 8.46 1.01
C LEU A 103 3.06 7.34 0.27
N GLY A 104 2.32 7.67 -0.79
CA GLY A 104 1.71 6.69 -1.68
C GLY A 104 2.76 5.91 -2.46
N ASP A 105 3.75 6.62 -3.01
CA ASP A 105 4.91 6.01 -3.67
C ASP A 105 5.69 5.09 -2.70
N GLU A 106 5.99 5.58 -1.50
CA GLU A 106 6.65 4.77 -0.46
C GLU A 106 5.85 3.51 -0.11
N SER A 107 4.52 3.61 -0.03
CA SER A 107 3.66 2.45 0.22
C SER A 107 3.70 1.42 -0.90
N GLY A 108 3.83 1.86 -2.15
CA GLY A 108 4.02 0.99 -3.31
C GLY A 108 5.36 0.27 -3.27
N TYR A 109 6.42 0.97 -2.92
CA TYR A 109 7.77 0.42 -2.78
C TYR A 109 7.83 -0.66 -1.68
N GLU A 110 7.35 -0.35 -0.47
CA GLU A 110 7.24 -1.33 0.62
C GLU A 110 6.40 -2.57 0.24
N LEU A 111 5.34 -2.36 -0.54
CA LEU A 111 4.52 -3.47 -1.04
C LEU A 111 5.32 -4.36 -2.00
N GLY A 112 6.16 -3.77 -2.85
CA GLY A 112 7.05 -4.49 -3.76
C GLY A 112 8.04 -5.39 -3.03
N ASP A 113 8.57 -4.94 -1.90
CA ASP A 113 9.50 -5.73 -1.10
C ASP A 113 8.82 -6.88 -0.34
N VAL A 114 7.66 -6.61 0.24
CA VAL A 114 6.99 -7.54 1.17
C VAL A 114 6.02 -8.49 0.46
N GLN A 115 5.31 -8.01 -0.55
CA GLN A 115 4.25 -8.76 -1.24
C GLN A 115 4.30 -8.55 -2.76
N LYS A 116 5.32 -9.04 -3.42
CA LYS A 116 5.54 -8.88 -4.87
C LYS A 116 4.35 -9.29 -5.72
N VAL A 117 3.71 -10.43 -5.40
CA VAL A 117 2.51 -10.91 -6.12
C VAL A 117 1.36 -9.91 -6.02
N LYS A 118 1.19 -9.26 -4.87
CA LYS A 118 0.14 -8.27 -4.68
C LYS A 118 0.43 -7.00 -5.47
N LEU A 119 1.68 -6.54 -5.50
CA LEU A 119 2.06 -5.41 -6.35
C LEU A 119 1.77 -5.72 -7.81
N ALA A 120 2.25 -6.85 -8.33
CA ALA A 120 2.00 -7.26 -9.71
C ALA A 120 0.50 -7.38 -10.03
N ALA A 121 -0.32 -7.84 -9.06
CA ALA A 121 -1.77 -7.91 -9.24
C ALA A 121 -2.45 -6.53 -9.26
N VAL A 122 -2.00 -5.58 -8.43
CA VAL A 122 -2.52 -4.20 -8.40
C VAL A 122 -2.21 -3.47 -9.70
N GLU A 123 -1.02 -3.69 -10.25
CA GLU A 123 -0.56 -3.07 -11.50
C GLU A 123 -1.00 -3.85 -12.76
N ALA A 124 -1.71 -4.97 -12.59
CA ALA A 124 -2.13 -5.89 -13.66
C ALA A 124 -0.94 -6.35 -14.55
N GLU A 125 0.23 -6.55 -13.93
CA GLU A 125 1.45 -7.03 -14.59
C GLU A 125 1.44 -8.56 -14.66
N TYR A 126 0.94 -9.12 -15.76
CA TYR A 126 0.91 -10.57 -15.95
C TYR A 126 2.27 -11.14 -16.38
N GLU A 127 2.99 -10.42 -17.21
CA GLU A 127 4.30 -10.80 -17.75
C GLU A 127 5.43 -10.08 -17.01
N THR A 128 6.58 -10.70 -16.94
CA THR A 128 7.80 -10.05 -16.43
C THR A 128 8.36 -9.08 -17.45
N HIS A 129 8.59 -7.86 -17.06
CA HIS A 129 9.21 -6.84 -17.89
C HIS A 129 10.69 -6.70 -17.57
N PRO A 130 11.59 -6.88 -18.58
CA PRO A 130 13.00 -6.58 -18.40
C PRO A 130 13.20 -5.09 -18.11
N ALA A 131 14.32 -4.79 -17.47
CA ALA A 131 14.67 -3.39 -17.21
C ALA A 131 15.01 -2.63 -18.50
N PRO A 132 14.59 -1.38 -18.63
CA PRO A 132 13.70 -0.61 -17.73
C PRO A 132 12.21 -0.89 -17.98
N ALA A 133 11.49 -1.34 -16.94
CA ALA A 133 10.10 -1.73 -17.07
C ALA A 133 9.16 -0.54 -17.35
N PRO A 134 8.17 -0.68 -18.27
CA PRO A 134 7.18 0.34 -18.56
C PRO A 134 6.10 0.37 -17.46
N PHE A 135 5.51 1.53 -17.22
CA PHE A 135 4.36 1.71 -16.31
C PHE A 135 3.07 1.77 -17.10
N THR A 136 2.13 0.91 -16.78
CA THR A 136 0.81 0.87 -17.42
C THR A 136 -0.12 1.88 -16.75
N VAL A 137 -0.36 3.01 -17.41
CA VAL A 137 -1.26 4.08 -16.92
C VAL A 137 -2.73 3.69 -17.05
N PHE A 138 -3.05 2.95 -18.10
CA PHE A 138 -4.38 2.44 -18.39
C PHE A 138 -4.25 1.12 -19.12
N GLY A 139 -5.10 0.17 -18.78
CA GLY A 139 -5.21 -1.11 -19.45
C GLY A 139 -6.45 -1.86 -18.97
N ILE A 140 -6.88 -2.84 -19.74
CA ILE A 140 -8.01 -3.69 -19.38
C ILE A 140 -7.44 -5.09 -19.07
N PRO A 141 -7.43 -5.52 -17.78
CA PRO A 141 -6.95 -6.84 -17.45
C PRO A 141 -7.89 -7.92 -18.01
N ASN A 142 -7.31 -8.92 -18.63
CA ASN A 142 -8.03 -10.10 -19.14
C ASN A 142 -7.49 -11.35 -18.41
N ASP A 143 -8.24 -11.81 -17.43
CA ASP A 143 -7.83 -12.94 -16.58
C ASP A 143 -7.83 -14.28 -17.34
N GLU A 144 -8.66 -14.44 -18.37
CA GLU A 144 -8.71 -15.67 -19.18
C GLU A 144 -7.45 -15.81 -20.03
N LYS A 145 -7.00 -14.70 -20.63
CA LYS A 145 -5.78 -14.67 -21.43
C LYS A 145 -4.52 -14.43 -20.58
N GLN A 146 -4.69 -13.97 -19.34
CA GLN A 146 -3.62 -13.54 -18.45
C GLN A 146 -2.72 -12.47 -19.09
N GLU A 147 -3.35 -11.43 -19.63
CA GLU A 147 -2.68 -10.29 -20.26
C GLU A 147 -3.48 -9.00 -20.01
N THR A 148 -2.82 -7.86 -20.16
CA THR A 148 -3.45 -6.54 -20.10
C THR A 148 -3.67 -6.03 -21.52
N GLU A 149 -4.94 -5.97 -21.94
CA GLU A 149 -5.33 -5.49 -23.26
C GLU A 149 -5.40 -3.95 -23.29
N TYR A 150 -5.17 -3.36 -24.46
CA TYR A 150 -5.24 -1.92 -24.69
C TYR A 150 -4.37 -1.09 -23.73
N ALA A 151 -3.21 -1.62 -23.36
CA ALA A 151 -2.30 -0.97 -22.43
C ALA A 151 -1.71 0.33 -22.98
N LEU A 152 -1.95 1.44 -22.29
CA LEU A 152 -1.25 2.70 -22.49
C LEU A 152 -0.11 2.77 -21.49
N GLN A 153 1.12 2.71 -21.99
CA GLN A 153 2.30 2.59 -21.15
C GLN A 153 3.23 3.80 -21.25
N ILE A 154 3.80 4.19 -20.10
CA ILE A 154 4.93 5.13 -20.05
C ILE A 154 6.21 4.30 -19.97
N PRO A 155 7.13 4.41 -20.95
CA PRO A 155 8.40 3.66 -20.92
C PRO A 155 9.18 3.95 -19.64
N TRP A 156 9.86 2.95 -19.10
CA TRP A 156 10.80 2.98 -17.96
C TRP A 156 10.25 3.53 -16.62
N ALA A 157 9.03 4.01 -16.59
CA ALA A 157 8.47 4.63 -15.38
C ALA A 157 8.24 3.61 -14.25
N MET A 158 7.89 2.36 -14.54
CA MET A 158 7.65 1.31 -13.54
C MET A 158 8.93 0.95 -12.78
N GLY A 159 10.08 0.89 -13.45
CA GLY A 159 11.37 0.66 -12.79
C GLY A 159 11.66 1.72 -11.73
N ILE A 160 11.35 2.98 -12.01
CA ILE A 160 11.55 4.07 -11.04
C ILE A 160 10.57 3.95 -9.86
N ILE A 161 9.30 3.64 -10.12
CA ILE A 161 8.23 3.60 -9.11
C ILE A 161 8.34 2.35 -8.24
N ALA A 162 8.50 1.17 -8.85
CA ALA A 162 8.43 -0.10 -8.13
C ALA A 162 9.77 -0.53 -7.51
N THR A 163 10.89 -0.31 -8.22
CA THR A 163 12.21 -0.80 -7.77
C THR A 163 13.20 0.32 -7.47
N ARG A 164 12.83 1.59 -7.73
CA ARG A 164 13.74 2.76 -7.69
C ARG A 164 15.03 2.54 -8.48
N SER A 165 14.97 1.65 -9.47
CA SER A 165 16.09 1.22 -10.31
C SER A 165 15.67 1.20 -11.78
N LEU A 166 16.60 1.54 -12.67
CA LEU A 166 16.43 1.39 -14.11
C LEU A 166 17.04 0.08 -14.63
N THR A 167 17.64 -0.70 -13.73
CA THR A 167 18.41 -1.92 -14.08
C THR A 167 17.78 -3.20 -13.51
N GLU A 168 16.76 -3.08 -12.68
CA GLU A 168 16.03 -4.21 -12.12
C GLU A 168 14.80 -4.55 -12.95
N GLU A 169 14.55 -5.85 -13.13
CA GLU A 169 13.33 -6.37 -13.76
C GLU A 169 12.12 -6.24 -12.82
N VAL A 170 10.95 -6.05 -13.39
CA VAL A 170 9.68 -6.11 -12.65
C VAL A 170 9.00 -7.42 -12.98
N LYS A 171 8.92 -8.31 -11.99
CA LYS A 171 8.35 -9.65 -12.17
C LYS A 171 6.84 -9.62 -12.28
N GLY A 172 6.32 -10.29 -13.29
CA GLY A 172 4.90 -10.48 -13.51
C GLY A 172 4.28 -11.62 -12.67
N ILE A 173 2.95 -11.64 -12.65
CA ILE A 173 2.17 -12.63 -11.89
C ILE A 173 2.51 -14.07 -12.29
N LYS A 174 2.77 -14.34 -13.58
CA LYS A 174 3.06 -15.70 -14.08
C LYS A 174 4.32 -16.27 -13.44
N ASP A 175 5.40 -15.52 -13.48
CA ASP A 175 6.69 -15.96 -12.92
C ASP A 175 6.65 -16.01 -11.40
N LEU A 176 6.05 -15.03 -10.74
CA LEU A 176 5.88 -15.02 -9.29
C LEU A 176 5.02 -16.18 -8.79
N LYS A 177 4.00 -16.59 -9.55
CA LYS A 177 3.17 -17.76 -9.24
C LYS A 177 3.99 -19.06 -9.30
N GLU A 178 4.83 -19.21 -10.31
CA GLU A 178 5.68 -20.40 -10.44
C GLU A 178 6.75 -20.45 -9.35
N GLU A 179 7.43 -19.33 -9.05
CA GLU A 179 8.39 -19.23 -7.95
C GLU A 179 7.77 -19.59 -6.59
N ASN A 180 6.51 -19.21 -6.36
CA ASN A 180 5.82 -19.53 -5.11
C ASN A 180 5.21 -20.93 -5.06
N ARG A 181 5.11 -21.62 -6.20
CA ARG A 181 4.48 -22.95 -6.28
C ARG A 181 5.10 -23.97 -5.34
N GLU A 182 6.43 -24.06 -5.33
CA GLU A 182 7.14 -25.00 -4.45
C GLU A 182 6.91 -24.67 -2.96
N ARG A 183 6.88 -23.38 -2.61
CA ARG A 183 6.60 -22.93 -1.24
C ARG A 183 5.17 -23.30 -0.83
N ILE A 184 4.19 -23.09 -1.72
CA ILE A 184 2.79 -23.46 -1.48
C ILE A 184 2.66 -24.97 -1.30
N LEU A 185 3.26 -25.77 -2.18
CA LEU A 185 3.23 -27.23 -2.09
C LEU A 185 3.91 -27.76 -0.82
N SER A 186 5.03 -27.17 -0.42
CA SER A 186 5.70 -27.53 0.84
C SER A 186 4.85 -27.18 2.06
N GLY A 187 4.16 -26.03 2.03
CA GLY A 187 3.22 -25.63 3.08
C GLY A 187 2.00 -26.56 3.19
N ILE A 188 1.45 -27.00 2.07
CA ILE A 188 0.34 -27.97 2.05
C ILE A 188 0.78 -29.29 2.66
N LYS A 189 1.95 -29.82 2.28
CA LYS A 189 2.50 -31.04 2.86
C LYS A 189 2.75 -30.92 4.35
N ALA A 190 3.28 -29.79 4.82
CA ALA A 190 3.46 -29.54 6.24
C ALA A 190 2.12 -29.51 6.98
N TYR A 191 1.09 -28.90 6.40
CA TYR A 191 -0.26 -28.89 6.96
C TYR A 191 -0.86 -30.32 7.07
N GLU A 192 -0.73 -31.13 6.03
CA GLU A 192 -1.20 -32.53 6.03
C GLU A 192 -0.55 -33.35 7.16
N VAL A 193 0.78 -33.25 7.33
CA VAL A 193 1.51 -33.91 8.42
C VAL A 193 1.04 -33.46 9.80
N LEU A 194 0.79 -32.16 9.96
CA LEU A 194 0.32 -31.58 11.22
C LEU A 194 -1.12 -31.98 11.53
N ASP A 195 -1.98 -32.11 10.53
CA ASP A 195 -3.36 -32.55 10.69
C ASP A 195 -3.41 -34.03 11.09
N ASP A 196 -2.58 -34.87 10.50
CA ASP A 196 -2.42 -36.28 10.89
C ASP A 196 -1.96 -36.44 12.34
N VAL A 197 -0.97 -35.63 12.78
CA VAL A 197 -0.48 -35.68 14.18
C VAL A 197 -1.53 -35.19 15.17
N ARG A 198 -2.37 -34.23 14.76
CA ARG A 198 -3.42 -33.67 15.62
C ARG A 198 -4.64 -34.59 15.76
N ASN A 199 -4.96 -35.35 14.73
CA ASN A 199 -6.17 -36.17 14.65
C ASN A 199 -5.90 -37.67 14.89
N GLY A 200 -4.62 -38.08 14.96
CA GLY A 200 -4.17 -39.44 15.31
C GLY A 200 -3.89 -39.61 16.78
#